data_5bf2fba44b6d73493690b3b5c5c4ef11
#
_entry.id   5bf2fba44b6d73493690b3b5c5c4ef11
#
_cell.length_a   1.000
_cell.length_b   1.000
_cell.length_c   1.000
_cell.angle_alpha   90.00
_cell.angle_beta   90.00
_cell.angle_gamma   90.00
#
_symmetry.space_group_name_H-M   'P 1'
#
loop_
_entity.id
_entity.type
_entity.pdbx_description
1 polymer ?
#
loop_
_entity_poly.entity_id
_entity_poly.type
_entity_poly.pdbx_seq_one_letter_code
_entity_poly.pdbx_strand_id
1 'polypeptide(L)'
;FLAILPFPREGTVVTQRTTVNLIPFNYVPEVLDSGVTFSWDDPKSWLVAIYSSGLYEPLCNVLMFFPLGIFLRYYFGCGRLKTVVIAFLGSLFREPTQLTGTSGLAPFVYRCCDVNDLIDNTFGGMVGYWITPLLTWFLPSRERLNQVSYQRGSRVSYVRRFVAFSVDWLVNGALEM
;
A
#
# COMPACT_ATOMS: atom_id res chain seq x y z
N PHE A 1 -6.00 1.21 4.69
CA PHE A 1 -6.47 2.05 5.80
C PHE A 1 -5.99 3.49 5.60
N LEU A 2 -4.70 3.75 5.48
CA LEU A 2 -4.14 5.09 5.23
C LEU A 2 -4.56 5.70 3.88
N ALA A 3 -4.97 4.88 2.92
CA ALA A 3 -5.42 5.32 1.61
C ALA A 3 -6.90 5.76 1.57
N ILE A 4 -7.69 5.33 2.55
CA ILE A 4 -9.15 5.52 2.56
C ILE A 4 -9.59 6.37 3.76
N LEU A 5 -8.88 6.33 4.87
CA LEU A 5 -9.21 7.04 6.11
C LEU A 5 -8.18 8.15 6.45
N PRO A 6 -8.57 9.23 7.13
CA PRO A 6 -9.92 9.50 7.62
C PRO A 6 -10.86 10.02 6.53
N PHE A 7 -12.13 9.62 6.64
CA PHE A 7 -13.17 10.27 5.83
C PHE A 7 -13.31 11.74 6.24
N PRO A 8 -13.49 12.66 5.30
CA PRO A 8 -13.75 14.05 5.63
C PRO A 8 -15.06 14.16 6.40
N ARG A 9 -15.05 14.98 7.45
CA ARG A 9 -16.26 15.24 8.26
C ARG A 9 -17.24 16.10 7.46
N GLU A 10 -18.54 15.88 7.70
CA GLU A 10 -19.57 16.77 7.15
C GLU A 10 -19.26 18.21 7.52
N GLY A 11 -19.29 19.11 6.53
CA GLY A 11 -18.95 20.53 6.70
C GLY A 11 -17.49 20.88 6.42
N THR A 12 -16.60 19.94 6.06
CA THR A 12 -15.26 20.25 5.63
C THR A 12 -15.32 20.92 4.25
N VAL A 13 -14.93 22.19 4.17
CA VAL A 13 -14.81 22.90 2.89
C VAL A 13 -13.58 22.33 2.16
N VAL A 14 -13.83 21.45 1.20
CA VAL A 14 -12.77 20.95 0.32
C VAL A 14 -12.53 22.05 -0.71
N THR A 15 -11.48 22.84 -0.50
CA THR A 15 -10.97 23.73 -1.54
C THR A 15 -10.57 22.84 -2.72
N GLN A 16 -11.22 23.03 -3.87
CA GLN A 16 -10.90 22.29 -5.09
C GLN A 16 -9.45 22.55 -5.46
N ARG A 17 -8.56 21.66 -5.00
CA ARG A 17 -7.20 21.58 -5.53
C ARG A 17 -7.27 20.75 -6.80
N THR A 18 -6.34 21.02 -7.70
CA THR A 18 -6.15 20.26 -8.94
C THR A 18 -6.28 18.75 -8.66
N THR A 19 -7.23 18.11 -9.33
CA THR A 19 -7.54 16.70 -9.11
C THR A 19 -6.46 15.73 -9.62
N VAL A 20 -5.47 16.26 -10.37
CA VAL A 20 -4.37 15.46 -10.94
C VAL A 20 -3.08 16.26 -10.87
N ASN A 21 -2.06 15.70 -10.26
CA ASN A 21 -0.69 16.22 -10.23
C ASN A 21 0.22 15.27 -11.03
N LEU A 22 0.79 15.79 -12.12
CA LEU A 22 1.68 15.03 -13.01
C LEU A 22 3.14 15.48 -12.92
N ILE A 23 3.49 16.35 -11.95
CA ILE A 23 4.85 16.83 -11.79
C ILE A 23 5.61 15.89 -10.85
N PRO A 24 6.57 15.10 -11.38
CA PRO A 24 7.37 14.21 -10.53
C PRO A 24 8.19 14.99 -9.50
N PHE A 25 8.28 14.48 -8.29
CA PHE A 25 9.11 15.03 -7.21
C PHE A 25 8.79 16.47 -6.82
N ASN A 26 7.55 16.92 -7.01
CA ASN A 26 7.13 18.28 -6.66
C ASN A 26 7.23 18.59 -5.16
N TYR A 27 7.29 17.56 -4.30
CA TYR A 27 7.49 17.70 -2.86
C TYR A 27 8.93 18.07 -2.48
N VAL A 28 9.91 17.86 -3.38
CA VAL A 28 11.33 18.15 -3.08
C VAL A 28 11.57 19.62 -2.79
N PRO A 29 11.07 20.59 -3.59
CA PRO A 29 11.16 22.00 -3.27
C PRO A 29 10.51 22.34 -1.91
N GLU A 30 9.34 21.77 -1.60
CA GLU A 30 8.67 22.00 -0.30
C GLU A 30 9.53 21.55 0.87
N VAL A 31 10.22 20.42 0.75
CA VAL A 31 11.14 19.93 1.78
C VAL A 31 12.33 20.87 1.94
N LEU A 32 12.90 21.35 0.84
CA LEU A 32 14.05 22.25 0.87
C LEU A 32 13.69 23.63 1.45
N ASP A 33 12.51 24.15 1.08
CA ASP A 33 12.03 25.46 1.53
C ASP A 33 11.49 25.43 2.97
N SER A 34 11.13 24.26 3.49
CA SER A 34 10.63 24.10 4.86
C SER A 34 11.68 24.40 5.95
N GLY A 35 12.95 24.61 5.56
CA GLY A 35 14.04 24.86 6.49
C GLY A 35 14.37 23.67 7.41
N VAL A 36 13.83 22.49 7.10
CA VAL A 36 14.14 21.28 7.84
C VAL A 36 15.60 20.91 7.62
N THR A 37 16.40 21.06 8.66
CA THR A 37 17.82 20.67 8.65
C THR A 37 17.98 19.32 9.34
N PHE A 38 18.61 18.39 8.64
CA PHE A 38 19.02 17.12 9.24
C PHE A 38 20.33 17.34 10.03
N SER A 39 20.26 17.19 11.33
CA SER A 39 21.46 17.17 12.15
C SER A 39 21.69 15.76 12.68
N TRP A 40 22.90 15.23 12.49
CA TRP A 40 23.28 13.92 13.01
C TRP A 40 23.34 13.89 14.53
N ASP A 41 23.57 15.06 15.14
CA ASP A 41 23.73 15.21 16.59
C ASP A 41 22.39 15.39 17.32
N ASP A 42 21.30 15.73 16.61
CA ASP A 42 19.98 15.90 17.20
C ASP A 42 18.93 14.96 16.59
N PRO A 43 18.60 13.84 17.26
CA PRO A 43 17.58 12.91 16.81
C PRO A 43 16.18 13.54 16.64
N LYS A 44 15.89 14.65 17.33
CA LYS A 44 14.60 15.33 17.23
C LYS A 44 14.43 16.02 15.85
N SER A 45 15.53 16.47 15.25
CA SER A 45 15.51 17.06 13.91
C SER A 45 14.99 16.07 12.86
N TRP A 46 15.28 14.79 13.02
CA TRP A 46 14.82 13.72 12.13
C TRP A 46 13.32 13.47 12.25
N LEU A 47 12.80 13.48 13.48
CA LEU A 47 11.37 13.37 13.70
C LEU A 47 10.62 14.55 13.06
N VAL A 48 11.10 15.76 13.27
CA VAL A 48 10.50 16.96 12.66
C VAL A 48 10.51 16.85 11.12
N ALA A 49 11.62 16.37 10.55
CA ALA A 49 11.74 16.17 9.10
C ALA A 49 10.75 15.12 8.57
N ILE A 50 10.65 13.99 9.26
CA ILE A 50 9.72 12.90 8.87
C ILE A 50 8.26 13.35 8.97
N TYR A 51 7.93 14.17 9.97
CA TYR A 51 6.58 14.71 10.12
C TYR A 51 6.29 15.94 9.24
N SER A 52 7.28 16.44 8.50
CA SER A 52 7.01 17.48 7.50
C SER A 52 6.09 16.94 6.40
N SER A 53 5.16 17.76 5.92
CA SER A 53 4.20 17.36 4.88
C SER A 53 4.87 16.80 3.64
N GLY A 54 6.01 17.36 3.25
CA GLY A 54 6.76 16.97 2.06
C GLY A 54 7.43 15.58 2.14
N LEU A 55 7.74 15.05 3.35
CA LEU A 55 8.37 13.74 3.50
C LEU A 55 7.41 12.66 4.02
N TYR A 56 6.40 13.05 4.78
CA TYR A 56 5.47 12.10 5.38
C TYR A 56 4.68 11.30 4.33
N GLU A 57 4.14 11.98 3.30
CA GLU A 57 3.35 11.33 2.27
C GLU A 57 4.16 10.33 1.44
N PRO A 58 5.33 10.71 0.85
CA PRO A 58 6.18 9.77 0.14
C PRO A 58 6.59 8.55 0.99
N LEU A 59 6.97 8.80 2.24
CA LEU A 59 7.38 7.74 3.16
C LEU A 59 6.24 6.76 3.44
N CYS A 60 5.03 7.26 3.67
CA CYS A 60 3.84 6.42 3.87
C CYS A 60 3.52 5.59 2.64
N ASN A 61 3.64 6.14 1.44
CA ASN A 61 3.42 5.42 0.19
C ASN A 61 4.45 4.30 0.00
N VAL A 62 5.73 4.58 0.22
CA VAL A 62 6.78 3.55 0.20
C VAL A 62 6.50 2.44 1.22
N LEU A 63 6.18 2.80 2.47
CA LEU A 63 5.89 1.84 3.53
C LEU A 63 4.65 1.00 3.25
N MET A 64 3.65 1.54 2.58
CA MET A 64 2.41 0.82 2.25
C MET A 64 2.66 -0.31 1.24
N PHE A 65 3.52 -0.11 0.25
CA PHE A 65 3.84 -1.12 -0.77
C PHE A 65 5.05 -2.00 -0.42
N PHE A 66 5.80 -1.64 0.60
CA PHE A 66 6.93 -2.43 1.10
C PHE A 66 6.55 -3.88 1.46
N PRO A 67 5.48 -4.16 2.22
CA PRO A 67 5.04 -5.52 2.50
C PRO A 67 4.64 -6.30 1.24
N LEU A 68 4.05 -5.63 0.24
CA LEU A 68 3.70 -6.24 -1.03
C LEU A 68 4.94 -6.79 -1.75
N GLY A 69 6.03 -6.02 -1.79
CA GLY A 69 7.29 -6.46 -2.40
C GLY A 69 7.87 -7.70 -1.71
N ILE A 70 7.84 -7.73 -0.37
CA ILE A 70 8.26 -8.90 0.41
C ILE A 70 7.38 -10.10 0.06
N PHE A 71 6.07 -9.93 0.07
CA PHE A 71 5.11 -10.99 -0.17
C PHE A 71 5.25 -11.58 -1.58
N LEU A 72 5.40 -10.74 -2.60
CA LEU A 72 5.58 -11.18 -3.98
C LEU A 72 6.85 -12.00 -4.16
N ARG A 73 7.95 -11.62 -3.52
CA ARG A 73 9.21 -12.37 -3.60
C ARG A 73 9.19 -13.62 -2.75
N TYR A 74 8.80 -13.51 -1.49
CA TYR A 74 8.87 -14.61 -0.52
C TYR A 74 7.82 -15.67 -0.79
N TYR A 75 6.57 -15.27 -0.97
CA TYR A 75 5.47 -16.21 -1.12
C TYR A 75 5.26 -16.67 -2.56
N PHE A 76 5.22 -15.73 -3.52
CA PHE A 76 4.99 -16.06 -4.94
C PHE A 76 6.25 -16.36 -5.73
N GLY A 77 7.44 -16.09 -5.18
CA GLY A 77 8.69 -16.30 -5.89
C GLY A 77 8.85 -15.43 -7.14
N CYS A 78 8.20 -14.25 -7.15
CA CYS A 78 8.28 -13.33 -8.27
C CYS A 78 9.70 -12.81 -8.47
N GLY A 79 10.13 -12.69 -9.73
CA GLY A 79 11.36 -12.00 -10.08
C GLY A 79 11.21 -10.48 -10.00
N ARG A 80 12.34 -9.76 -10.08
CA ARG A 80 12.41 -8.29 -9.96
C ARG A 80 11.38 -7.57 -10.85
N LEU A 81 11.40 -7.87 -12.15
CA LEU A 81 10.53 -7.20 -13.13
C LEU A 81 9.05 -7.44 -12.83
N LYS A 82 8.67 -8.68 -12.50
CA LYS A 82 7.28 -9.01 -12.13
C LYS A 82 6.83 -8.24 -10.89
N THR A 83 7.70 -8.11 -9.89
CA THR A 83 7.38 -7.37 -8.66
C THR A 83 7.17 -5.88 -8.95
N VAL A 84 8.04 -5.27 -9.76
CA VAL A 84 7.90 -3.86 -10.16
C VAL A 84 6.60 -3.65 -10.94
N VAL A 85 6.31 -4.50 -11.92
CA VAL A 85 5.09 -4.39 -12.73
C VAL A 85 3.83 -4.55 -11.88
N ILE A 86 3.80 -5.51 -10.96
CA ILE A 86 2.66 -5.72 -10.08
C ILE A 86 2.49 -4.54 -9.11
N ALA A 87 3.58 -4.02 -8.54
CA ALA A 87 3.53 -2.86 -7.67
C ALA A 87 3.03 -1.62 -8.42
N PHE A 88 3.54 -1.38 -9.64
CA PHE A 88 3.11 -0.29 -10.51
C PHE A 88 1.62 -0.39 -10.85
N LEU A 89 1.16 -1.55 -11.33
CA LEU A 89 -0.23 -1.76 -11.67
C LEU A 89 -1.15 -1.65 -10.45
N GLY A 90 -0.72 -2.15 -9.29
CA GLY A 90 -1.45 -2.00 -8.04
C GLY A 90 -1.58 -0.55 -7.60
N SER A 91 -0.53 0.25 -7.75
CA SER A 91 -0.58 1.69 -7.50
C SER A 91 -1.47 2.40 -8.52
N LEU A 92 -1.31 2.08 -9.80
CA LEU A 92 -2.13 2.66 -10.86
C LEU A 92 -3.63 2.35 -10.67
N PHE A 93 -3.97 1.18 -10.15
CA PHE A 93 -5.37 0.84 -9.82
C PHE A 93 -5.89 1.62 -8.62
N ARG A 94 -5.03 1.91 -7.64
CA ARG A 94 -5.39 2.68 -6.45
C ARG A 94 -5.77 4.13 -6.78
N GLU A 95 -5.01 4.79 -7.68
CA GLU A 95 -5.21 6.19 -8.02
C GLU A 95 -6.62 6.53 -8.55
N PRO A 96 -7.19 5.81 -9.56
CA PRO A 96 -8.56 6.05 -10.00
C PRO A 96 -9.60 5.78 -8.89
N THR A 97 -9.34 4.82 -8.01
CA THR A 97 -10.23 4.54 -6.88
C THR A 97 -10.31 5.74 -5.94
N GLN A 98 -9.21 6.47 -5.75
CA GLN A 98 -9.20 7.71 -4.97
C GLN A 98 -9.90 8.86 -5.69
N LEU A 99 -9.72 9.01 -7.01
CA LEU A 99 -10.40 10.02 -7.83
C LEU A 99 -11.92 9.86 -7.85
N THR A 100 -12.41 8.63 -7.81
CA THR A 100 -13.86 8.34 -7.81
C THR A 100 -14.50 8.45 -6.41
N GLY A 101 -13.81 9.04 -5.44
CA GLY A 101 -14.30 9.12 -4.07
C GLY A 101 -14.47 7.72 -3.46
N THR A 102 -13.46 6.85 -3.64
CA THR A 102 -13.51 5.46 -3.19
C THR A 102 -14.70 4.69 -3.84
N SER A 103 -14.77 4.78 -5.17
CA SER A 103 -15.83 4.14 -5.98
C SER A 103 -17.26 4.56 -5.60
N GLY A 104 -17.44 5.84 -5.23
CA GLY A 104 -18.75 6.42 -4.90
C GLY A 104 -19.16 6.27 -3.43
N LEU A 105 -18.30 5.76 -2.56
CA LEU A 105 -18.56 5.70 -1.12
C LEU A 105 -18.42 7.05 -0.43
N ALA A 106 -17.68 7.99 -1.02
CA ALA A 106 -17.59 9.35 -0.53
C ALA A 106 -18.39 10.32 -1.44
N PRO A 107 -19.10 11.30 -0.86
CA PRO A 107 -19.95 12.22 -1.63
C PRO A 107 -19.16 13.22 -2.48
N PHE A 108 -17.82 13.26 -2.35
CA PHE A 108 -16.95 14.17 -3.10
C PHE A 108 -15.52 13.62 -3.22
N VAL A 109 -14.81 14.11 -4.22
CA VAL A 109 -13.38 13.79 -4.42
C VAL A 109 -12.56 14.57 -3.39
N TYR A 110 -11.89 13.87 -2.50
CA TYR A 110 -11.11 14.49 -1.40
C TYR A 110 -9.60 14.25 -1.52
N ARG A 111 -9.16 13.51 -2.53
CA ARG A 111 -7.73 13.27 -2.80
C ARG A 111 -7.38 13.60 -4.25
N CYS A 112 -6.15 14.05 -4.41
CA CYS A 112 -5.53 14.29 -5.70
C CYS A 112 -4.90 12.98 -6.21
N CYS A 113 -5.04 12.70 -7.51
CA CYS A 113 -4.24 11.66 -8.16
C CYS A 113 -2.84 12.23 -8.41
N ASP A 114 -1.83 11.62 -7.81
CA ASP A 114 -0.47 12.13 -7.85
C ASP A 114 0.48 11.10 -8.48
N VAL A 115 1.26 11.54 -9.47
CA VAL A 115 2.28 10.69 -10.09
C VAL A 115 3.36 10.29 -9.08
N ASN A 116 3.60 11.10 -8.06
CA ASN A 116 4.55 10.76 -7.00
C ASN A 116 4.09 9.55 -6.20
N ASP A 117 2.81 9.42 -5.91
CA ASP A 117 2.24 8.25 -5.25
C ASP A 117 2.52 6.97 -6.05
N LEU A 118 2.43 7.06 -7.38
CA LEU A 118 2.72 5.93 -8.27
C LEU A 118 4.21 5.52 -8.21
N ILE A 119 5.09 6.51 -8.19
CA ILE A 119 6.55 6.31 -8.11
C ILE A 119 6.91 5.73 -6.74
N ASP A 120 6.45 6.34 -5.67
CA ASP A 120 6.80 5.99 -4.29
C ASP A 120 6.27 4.60 -3.90
N ASN A 121 5.05 4.27 -4.31
CA ASN A 121 4.48 2.94 -4.12
C ASN A 121 5.28 1.86 -4.89
N THR A 122 5.61 2.13 -6.15
CA THR A 122 6.41 1.19 -6.96
C THR A 122 7.79 1.01 -6.35
N PHE A 123 8.42 2.09 -5.90
CA PHE A 123 9.69 2.06 -5.20
C PHE A 123 9.61 1.28 -3.90
N GLY A 124 8.54 1.46 -3.11
CA GLY A 124 8.26 0.69 -1.91
C GLY A 124 8.22 -0.82 -2.15
N GLY A 125 7.52 -1.24 -3.21
CA GLY A 125 7.50 -2.63 -3.65
C GLY A 125 8.89 -3.17 -4.02
N MET A 126 9.72 -2.33 -4.67
CA MET A 126 11.07 -2.68 -5.05
C MET A 126 12.00 -2.80 -3.84
N VAL A 127 11.90 -1.89 -2.88
CA VAL A 127 12.66 -1.95 -1.61
C VAL A 127 12.27 -3.19 -0.82
N GLY A 128 10.98 -3.51 -0.72
CA GLY A 128 10.48 -4.74 -0.10
C GLY A 128 11.06 -5.99 -0.76
N TYR A 129 11.11 -6.00 -2.09
CA TYR A 129 11.74 -7.09 -2.83
C TYR A 129 13.21 -7.26 -2.45
N TRP A 130 13.99 -6.19 -2.40
CA TRP A 130 15.43 -6.26 -2.10
C TRP A 130 15.72 -6.66 -0.66
N ILE A 131 14.92 -6.24 0.30
CA ILE A 131 15.09 -6.58 1.72
C ILE A 131 14.64 -8.01 2.04
N THR A 132 13.81 -8.62 1.19
CA THR A 132 13.30 -9.99 1.40
C THR A 132 14.39 -11.02 1.75
N PRO A 133 15.56 -11.10 1.09
CA PRO A 133 16.58 -12.10 1.43
C PRO A 133 17.10 -11.96 2.85
N LEU A 134 17.19 -10.73 3.35
CA LEU A 134 17.60 -10.45 4.72
C LEU A 134 16.55 -10.94 5.72
N LEU A 135 15.28 -10.73 5.41
CA LEU A 135 14.16 -11.18 6.25
C LEU A 135 13.97 -12.69 6.20
N THR A 136 14.22 -13.32 5.04
CA THR A 136 14.06 -14.77 4.89
C THR A 136 15.10 -15.56 5.67
N TRP A 137 16.18 -14.93 6.11
CA TRP A 137 17.12 -15.57 7.04
C TRP A 137 16.47 -15.92 8.38
N PHE A 138 15.49 -15.15 8.82
CA PHE A 138 14.74 -15.40 10.07
C PHE A 138 13.43 -16.16 9.85
N LEU A 139 12.95 -16.27 8.61
CA LEU A 139 11.67 -16.87 8.26
C LEU A 139 11.86 -18.35 7.84
N PRO A 140 10.89 -19.23 8.15
CA PRO A 140 10.93 -20.60 7.68
C PRO A 140 10.91 -20.68 6.15
N SER A 141 11.56 -21.69 5.56
CA SER A 141 11.53 -21.86 4.11
C SER A 141 10.10 -22.06 3.59
N ARG A 142 9.86 -21.65 2.36
CA ARG A 142 8.55 -21.80 1.68
C ARG A 142 8.09 -23.26 1.65
N GLU A 143 9.01 -24.19 1.40
CA GLU A 143 8.73 -25.62 1.39
C GLU A 143 8.21 -26.09 2.76
N ARG A 144 8.82 -25.62 3.82
CA ARG A 144 8.40 -25.94 5.19
C ARG A 144 7.02 -25.40 5.50
N LEU A 145 6.73 -24.16 5.08
CA LEU A 145 5.39 -23.57 5.23
C LEU A 145 4.34 -24.35 4.44
N ASN A 146 4.65 -24.75 3.20
CA ASN A 146 3.75 -25.53 2.37
C ASN A 146 3.48 -26.90 2.98
N GLN A 147 4.51 -27.59 3.49
CA GLN A 147 4.34 -28.88 4.18
C GLN A 147 3.45 -28.75 5.42
N VAL A 148 3.71 -27.75 6.26
CA VAL A 148 2.89 -27.50 7.46
C VAL A 148 1.45 -27.14 7.07
N SER A 149 1.26 -26.35 6.03
CA SER A 149 -0.07 -25.96 5.53
C SER A 149 -0.80 -27.18 4.97
N TYR A 150 -0.10 -28.04 4.23
CA TYR A 150 -0.67 -29.29 3.70
C TYR A 150 -1.10 -30.25 4.83
N GLN A 151 -0.23 -30.44 5.81
CA GLN A 151 -0.56 -31.28 6.97
C GLN A 151 -1.74 -30.73 7.79
N ARG A 152 -1.81 -29.40 7.96
CA ARG A 152 -2.94 -28.75 8.62
C ARG A 152 -4.20 -28.73 7.74
N GLY A 153 -4.04 -28.63 6.43
CA GLY A 153 -5.12 -28.63 5.45
C GLY A 153 -5.82 -29.97 5.31
N SER A 154 -5.13 -31.07 5.59
CA SER A 154 -5.72 -32.41 5.59
C SER A 154 -6.77 -32.62 6.71
N ARG A 155 -6.72 -31.76 7.75
CA ARG A 155 -7.77 -31.72 8.79
C ARG A 155 -8.70 -30.54 8.51
N VAL A 156 -9.79 -30.80 7.80
CA VAL A 156 -10.80 -29.78 7.50
C VAL A 156 -11.67 -29.56 8.74
N SER A 157 -11.48 -28.41 9.41
CA SER A 157 -12.32 -28.04 10.56
C SER A 157 -13.73 -27.65 10.11
N TYR A 158 -14.71 -27.83 10.98
CA TYR A 158 -16.10 -27.41 10.72
C TYR A 158 -16.22 -25.92 10.39
N VAL A 159 -15.39 -25.08 10.99
CA VAL A 159 -15.34 -23.64 10.69
C VAL A 159 -14.93 -23.38 9.23
N ARG A 160 -13.92 -24.08 8.71
CA ARG A 160 -13.53 -23.97 7.29
C ARG A 160 -14.65 -24.39 6.34
N ARG A 161 -15.36 -25.46 6.67
CA ARG A 161 -16.51 -25.91 5.87
C ARG A 161 -17.64 -24.89 5.92
N PHE A 162 -17.92 -24.33 7.08
CA PHE A 162 -18.94 -23.28 7.23
C PHE A 162 -18.59 -22.02 6.43
N VAL A 163 -17.35 -21.54 6.51
CA VAL A 163 -16.90 -20.37 5.75
C VAL A 163 -16.98 -20.64 4.25
N ALA A 164 -16.49 -21.81 3.78
CA ALA A 164 -16.59 -22.17 2.37
C ALA A 164 -18.06 -22.22 1.88
N PHE A 165 -18.93 -22.86 2.65
CA PHE A 165 -20.38 -22.90 2.37
C PHE A 165 -20.99 -21.49 2.31
N SER A 166 -20.62 -20.61 3.25
CA SER A 166 -21.15 -19.24 3.29
C SER A 166 -20.68 -18.41 2.09
N VAL A 167 -19.43 -18.59 1.66
CA VAL A 167 -18.89 -17.93 0.46
C VAL A 167 -19.60 -18.45 -0.79
N ASP A 168 -19.75 -19.78 -0.94
CA ASP A 168 -20.44 -20.39 -2.08
C ASP A 168 -21.90 -19.93 -2.15
N TRP A 169 -22.57 -19.85 -1.02
CA TRP A 169 -23.96 -19.37 -0.93
C TRP A 169 -24.08 -17.89 -1.32
N LEU A 170 -23.16 -17.02 -0.87
CA LEU A 170 -23.12 -15.60 -1.24
C LEU A 170 -22.84 -15.41 -2.72
N VAL A 171 -21.90 -16.17 -3.28
CA VAL A 171 -21.55 -16.07 -4.70
C VAL A 171 -22.71 -16.55 -5.58
N ASN A 172 -23.33 -17.67 -5.25
CA ASN A 172 -24.50 -18.17 -6.01
C ASN A 172 -25.70 -17.21 -5.88
N GLY A 173 -25.97 -16.72 -4.69
CA GLY A 173 -27.05 -15.74 -4.49
C GLY A 173 -26.84 -14.41 -5.21
N ALA A 174 -25.58 -14.00 -5.42
CA ALA A 174 -25.23 -12.82 -6.21
C ALA A 174 -25.31 -13.02 -7.73
N LEU A 175 -25.22 -14.29 -8.20
CA LEU A 175 -25.34 -14.64 -9.61
C LEU A 175 -26.79 -14.85 -10.08
N GLU A 176 -27.71 -15.04 -9.12
CA GLU A 176 -29.14 -15.24 -9.42
C GLU A 176 -29.97 -13.95 -9.33
N MET A 177 -29.36 -12.81 -8.95
CA MET A 177 -29.97 -11.48 -8.99
C MET A 177 -29.65 -10.72 -10.27
#